data_47fdffa19cea5f54e3c65ce6e1bb5cbc
#
_entry.id   47fdffa19cea5f54e3c65ce6e1bb5cbc
#
_cell.length_a   1.000
_cell.length_b   1.000
_cell.length_c   1.000
_cell.angle_alpha   90.00
_cell.angle_beta   90.00
_cell.angle_gamma   90.00
#
_symmetry.space_group_name_H-M   'P 1'
#
loop_
_entity.id
_entity.type
_entity.pdbx_description
1 polymer ?
#
loop_
_entity_poly.entity_id
_entity_poly.type
_entity_poly.pdbx_seq_one_letter_code
_entity_poly.pdbx_strand_id
1 'polypeptide(L)'
;AFYEGAIAQDMVDRLRELGGLHTLEDFREAKGGYVTPIRTRFRGHDVFECPPAGQGVIALMILNILSGFEPGDDPLSADRLHIEIEAARLAYSVRDAVLADPSQSDVPLDWLLSEELAAQLRSQIDLKQAIKELPSFAPTEVEHADTVYI
;
A
#
# COMPACT_ATOMS: atom_id res chain seq x y z
N ALA A 1 -19.59 -11.73 19.84
CA ALA A 1 -18.81 -11.47 21.07
C ALA A 1 -17.66 -10.50 20.84
N PHE A 2 -16.96 -10.56 19.69
CA PHE A 2 -15.82 -9.68 19.41
C PHE A 2 -16.26 -8.25 19.05
N TYR A 3 -17.28 -8.11 18.22
CA TYR A 3 -17.81 -6.81 17.79
C TYR A 3 -18.91 -6.24 18.67
N GLU A 4 -19.44 -7.06 19.56
CA GLU A 4 -20.52 -6.71 20.47
C GLU A 4 -20.37 -7.43 21.81
N GLY A 5 -20.78 -6.81 22.93
CA GLY A 5 -20.77 -7.40 24.26
C GLY A 5 -19.51 -7.07 25.07
N ALA A 6 -19.23 -7.87 26.09
CA ALA A 6 -18.22 -7.55 27.10
C ALA A 6 -16.80 -7.40 26.55
N ILE A 7 -16.42 -8.20 25.53
CA ILE A 7 -15.09 -8.12 24.93
C ILE A 7 -14.93 -6.81 24.17
N ALA A 8 -15.92 -6.43 23.36
CA ALA A 8 -15.89 -5.15 22.64
C ALA A 8 -15.83 -3.98 23.64
N GLN A 9 -16.58 -4.04 24.73
CA GLN A 9 -16.56 -3.01 25.78
C GLN A 9 -15.17 -2.89 26.41
N ASP A 10 -14.56 -3.99 26.80
CA ASP A 10 -13.22 -4.01 27.39
C ASP A 10 -12.16 -3.42 26.44
N MET A 11 -12.24 -3.76 25.15
CA MET A 11 -11.35 -3.20 24.12
C MET A 11 -11.55 -1.69 23.94
N VAL A 12 -12.79 -1.21 23.88
CA VAL A 12 -13.10 0.22 23.77
C VAL A 12 -12.62 0.98 24.99
N ASP A 13 -12.88 0.45 26.20
CA ASP A 13 -12.46 1.07 27.46
C ASP A 13 -10.94 1.21 27.49
N ARG A 14 -10.22 0.14 27.10
CA ARG A 14 -8.76 0.18 27.03
C ARG A 14 -8.22 1.15 26.01
N LEU A 15 -8.81 1.19 24.81
CA LEU A 15 -8.41 2.15 23.78
C LEU A 15 -8.62 3.59 24.24
N ARG A 16 -9.74 3.88 24.93
CA ARG A 16 -10.03 5.20 25.48
C ARG A 16 -9.08 5.62 26.60
N GLU A 17 -8.71 4.70 27.47
CA GLU A 17 -7.68 4.94 28.50
C GLU A 17 -6.33 5.37 27.88
N LEU A 18 -6.03 4.87 26.68
CA LEU A 18 -4.82 5.22 25.90
C LEU A 18 -4.99 6.49 25.06
N GLY A 19 -6.12 7.20 25.16
CA GLY A 19 -6.41 8.41 24.41
C GLY A 19 -7.09 8.19 23.05
N GLY A 20 -7.50 6.96 22.74
CA GLY A 20 -8.23 6.62 21.52
C GLY A 20 -9.66 7.17 21.52
N LEU A 21 -10.23 7.37 20.34
CA LEU A 21 -11.58 7.91 20.13
C LEU A 21 -12.64 6.83 19.88
N HIS A 22 -12.25 5.56 19.86
CA HIS A 22 -13.11 4.43 19.50
C HIS A 22 -14.36 4.34 20.38
N THR A 23 -15.44 3.90 19.75
CA THR A 23 -16.75 3.67 20.39
C THR A 23 -17.22 2.23 20.14
N LEU A 24 -18.21 1.77 20.90
CA LEU A 24 -18.85 0.48 20.62
C LEU A 24 -19.56 0.46 19.26
N GLU A 25 -19.98 1.61 18.77
CA GLU A 25 -20.63 1.70 17.44
C GLU A 25 -19.64 1.39 16.34
N ASP A 26 -18.40 1.89 16.41
CA ASP A 26 -17.35 1.59 15.46
C ASP A 26 -17.09 0.07 15.36
N PHE A 27 -17.11 -0.62 16.50
CA PHE A 27 -17.01 -2.08 16.54
C PHE A 27 -18.21 -2.79 15.93
N ARG A 28 -19.42 -2.29 16.17
CA ARG A 28 -20.67 -2.86 15.64
C ARG A 28 -20.80 -2.66 14.13
N GLU A 29 -20.30 -1.54 13.62
CA GLU A 29 -20.33 -1.21 12.19
C GLU A 29 -19.25 -1.95 11.40
N ALA A 30 -18.20 -2.43 12.07
CA ALA A 30 -17.13 -3.21 11.42
C ALA A 30 -17.69 -4.53 10.86
N LYS A 31 -17.78 -4.61 9.54
CA LYS A 31 -18.34 -5.76 8.82
C LYS A 31 -17.36 -6.22 7.75
N GLY A 32 -17.21 -7.53 7.67
CA GLY A 32 -16.54 -8.14 6.51
C GLY A 32 -17.42 -8.07 5.26
N GLY A 33 -16.79 -7.98 4.12
CA GLY A 33 -17.46 -7.97 2.82
C GLY A 33 -16.68 -8.78 1.78
N TYR A 34 -17.36 -9.17 0.71
CA TYR A 34 -16.71 -9.73 -0.46
C TYR A 34 -16.31 -8.60 -1.40
N VAL A 35 -15.11 -8.67 -1.91
CA VAL A 35 -14.54 -7.69 -2.85
C VAL A 35 -14.01 -8.40 -4.09
N THR A 36 -13.93 -7.69 -5.21
CA THR A 36 -13.21 -8.17 -6.39
C THR A 36 -11.71 -7.95 -6.16
N PRO A 37 -10.87 -9.01 -6.18
CA PRO A 37 -9.45 -8.85 -6.03
C PRO A 37 -8.83 -8.01 -7.15
N ILE A 38 -7.84 -7.20 -6.79
CA ILE A 38 -6.92 -6.58 -7.74
C ILE A 38 -5.80 -7.54 -8.10
N ARG A 39 -5.16 -7.37 -9.24
CA ARG A 39 -4.10 -8.29 -9.68
C ARG A 39 -3.02 -7.61 -10.50
N THR A 40 -1.85 -8.25 -10.53
CA THR A 40 -0.81 -8.03 -11.54
C THR A 40 -0.26 -9.35 -12.03
N ARG A 41 0.49 -9.30 -13.14
CA ARG A 41 1.19 -10.47 -13.66
C ARG A 41 2.68 -10.32 -13.42
N PHE A 42 3.27 -11.27 -12.68
CA PHE A 42 4.69 -11.28 -12.37
C PHE A 42 5.31 -12.64 -12.71
N ARG A 43 6.31 -12.67 -13.59
CA ARG A 43 7.04 -13.87 -14.00
C ARG A 43 6.15 -15.05 -14.43
N GLY A 44 5.09 -14.75 -15.17
CA GLY A 44 4.18 -15.75 -15.69
C GLY A 44 3.05 -16.15 -14.72
N HIS A 45 3.05 -15.64 -13.47
CA HIS A 45 2.02 -15.89 -12.47
C HIS A 45 1.11 -14.68 -12.30
N ASP A 46 -0.19 -14.91 -12.14
CA ASP A 46 -1.12 -13.89 -11.70
C ASP A 46 -1.09 -13.81 -10.18
N VAL A 47 -0.77 -12.64 -9.64
CA VAL A 47 -0.73 -12.35 -8.20
C VAL A 47 -1.94 -11.50 -7.85
N PHE A 48 -2.72 -11.96 -6.87
CA PHE A 48 -3.96 -11.33 -6.45
C PHE A 48 -3.83 -10.78 -5.05
N GLU A 49 -4.41 -9.60 -4.83
CA GLU A 49 -4.47 -8.94 -3.53
C GLU A 49 -5.86 -8.36 -3.28
N CYS A 50 -6.16 -8.09 -2.00
CA CYS A 50 -7.35 -7.31 -1.67
C CYS A 50 -7.14 -5.85 -2.10
N PRO A 51 -8.21 -5.18 -2.58
CA PRO A 51 -8.13 -3.76 -2.91
C PRO A 51 -7.90 -2.91 -1.64
N PRO A 52 -7.57 -1.63 -1.78
CA PRO A 52 -7.50 -0.69 -0.66
C PRO A 52 -8.78 -0.72 0.23
N ALA A 53 -8.69 -0.38 1.55
CA ALA A 53 -7.59 0.33 2.24
C ALA A 53 -6.34 -0.52 2.59
N GLY A 54 -6.34 -1.84 2.36
CA GLY A 54 -5.16 -2.68 2.59
C GLY A 54 -3.99 -2.33 1.68
N GLN A 55 -2.77 -2.69 2.10
CA GLN A 55 -1.53 -2.39 1.37
C GLN A 55 -1.21 -3.39 0.26
N GLY A 56 -2.12 -4.30 -0.10
CA GLY A 56 -1.91 -5.29 -1.17
C GLY A 56 -1.55 -4.65 -2.51
N VAL A 57 -2.16 -3.50 -2.84
CA VAL A 57 -1.85 -2.76 -4.07
C VAL A 57 -0.37 -2.35 -4.13
N ILE A 58 0.27 -2.06 -3.00
CA ILE A 58 1.69 -1.68 -2.95
C ILE A 58 2.59 -2.88 -3.27
N ALA A 59 2.23 -4.07 -2.78
CA ALA A 59 2.93 -5.30 -3.16
C ALA A 59 2.86 -5.52 -4.69
N LEU A 60 1.70 -5.33 -5.30
CA LEU A 60 1.53 -5.45 -6.75
C LEU A 60 2.35 -4.39 -7.51
N MET A 61 2.40 -3.14 -7.02
CA MET A 61 3.25 -2.09 -7.59
C MET A 61 4.73 -2.46 -7.55
N ILE A 62 5.22 -2.97 -6.41
CA ILE A 62 6.60 -3.45 -6.27
C ILE A 62 6.89 -4.52 -7.33
N LEU A 63 6.01 -5.49 -7.50
CA LEU A 63 6.16 -6.52 -8.52
C LEU A 63 6.18 -5.95 -9.94
N ASN A 64 5.35 -4.94 -10.24
CA ASN A 64 5.36 -4.26 -11.53
C ASN A 64 6.67 -3.51 -11.79
N ILE A 65 7.25 -2.85 -10.77
CA ILE A 65 8.58 -2.23 -10.89
C ILE A 65 9.63 -3.30 -11.14
N LEU A 66 9.62 -4.37 -10.36
CA LEU A 66 10.60 -5.47 -10.46
C LEU A 66 10.51 -6.26 -11.76
N SER A 67 9.35 -6.27 -12.44
CA SER A 67 9.15 -6.99 -13.69
C SER A 67 10.09 -6.53 -14.82
N GLY A 68 10.65 -5.33 -14.72
CA GLY A 68 11.60 -4.78 -15.69
C GLY A 68 13.07 -5.09 -15.40
N PHE A 69 13.37 -5.88 -14.36
CA PHE A 69 14.73 -6.28 -14.01
C PHE A 69 14.92 -7.79 -14.09
N GLU A 70 16.13 -8.20 -14.45
CA GLU A 70 16.58 -9.58 -14.38
C GLU A 70 17.48 -9.76 -13.14
N PRO A 71 16.96 -10.29 -12.04
CA PRO A 71 17.63 -10.22 -10.73
C PRO A 71 18.77 -11.22 -10.52
N GLY A 72 19.14 -12.02 -11.53
CA GLY A 72 20.12 -13.09 -11.35
C GLY A 72 19.63 -14.26 -10.47
N ASP A 73 20.47 -15.27 -10.31
CA ASP A 73 20.12 -16.54 -9.63
C ASP A 73 20.30 -16.48 -8.11
N ASP A 74 21.21 -15.62 -7.62
CA ASP A 74 21.46 -15.48 -6.18
C ASP A 74 20.44 -14.54 -5.54
N PRO A 75 19.53 -15.05 -4.69
CA PRO A 75 18.50 -14.23 -4.03
C PRO A 75 19.07 -13.25 -2.99
N LEU A 76 20.32 -13.43 -2.56
CA LEU A 76 20.98 -12.59 -1.56
C LEU A 76 22.07 -11.71 -2.16
N SER A 77 22.17 -11.63 -3.49
CA SER A 77 23.13 -10.74 -4.12
C SER A 77 22.83 -9.27 -3.80
N ALA A 78 23.90 -8.48 -3.64
CA ALA A 78 23.76 -7.05 -3.33
C ALA A 78 22.94 -6.30 -4.41
N ASP A 79 23.14 -6.65 -5.67
CA ASP A 79 22.42 -6.03 -6.79
C ASP A 79 20.92 -6.31 -6.71
N ARG A 80 20.54 -7.55 -6.40
CA ARG A 80 19.14 -7.92 -6.26
C ARG A 80 18.49 -7.23 -5.07
N LEU A 81 19.12 -7.28 -3.91
CA LEU A 81 18.62 -6.61 -2.70
C LEU A 81 18.52 -5.10 -2.91
N HIS A 82 19.48 -4.50 -3.61
CA HIS A 82 19.43 -3.08 -3.96
C HIS A 82 18.18 -2.74 -4.78
N ILE A 83 17.91 -3.47 -5.86
CA ILE A 83 16.74 -3.25 -6.71
C ILE A 83 15.44 -3.45 -5.93
N GLU A 84 15.35 -4.53 -5.11
CA GLU A 84 14.15 -4.82 -4.31
C GLU A 84 13.88 -3.72 -3.27
N ILE A 85 14.91 -3.21 -2.61
CA ILE A 85 14.79 -2.12 -1.64
C ILE A 85 14.37 -0.82 -2.33
N GLU A 86 15.00 -0.45 -3.45
CA GLU A 86 14.65 0.78 -4.16
C GLU A 86 13.23 0.72 -4.74
N ALA A 87 12.81 -0.44 -5.28
CA ALA A 87 11.44 -0.64 -5.73
C ALA A 87 10.42 -0.45 -4.59
N ALA A 88 10.72 -1.00 -3.41
CA ALA A 88 9.87 -0.85 -2.23
C ALA A 88 9.81 0.62 -1.77
N ARG A 89 10.95 1.32 -1.71
CA ARG A 89 11.01 2.74 -1.32
C ARG A 89 10.17 3.62 -2.25
N LEU A 90 10.27 3.39 -3.56
CA LEU A 90 9.48 4.11 -4.56
C LEU A 90 7.98 3.82 -4.42
N ALA A 91 7.59 2.55 -4.27
CA ALA A 91 6.20 2.18 -4.08
C ALA A 91 5.61 2.78 -2.79
N TYR A 92 6.39 2.82 -1.70
CA TYR A 92 5.97 3.47 -0.47
C TYR A 92 5.84 4.98 -0.59
N SER A 93 6.67 5.66 -1.38
CA SER A 93 6.50 7.10 -1.62
C SER A 93 5.19 7.42 -2.36
N VAL A 94 4.77 6.56 -3.29
CA VAL A 94 3.46 6.67 -3.94
C VAL A 94 2.33 6.38 -2.95
N ARG A 95 2.48 5.33 -2.13
CA ARG A 95 1.52 4.98 -1.08
C ARG A 95 1.19 6.18 -0.19
N ASP A 96 2.22 6.81 0.33
CA ASP A 96 2.09 7.90 1.30
C ASP A 96 1.38 9.14 0.69
N ALA A 97 1.36 9.22 -0.63
CA ALA A 97 0.69 10.30 -1.34
C ALA A 97 -0.77 10.01 -1.70
N VAL A 98 -1.13 8.73 -1.94
CA VAL A 98 -2.42 8.43 -2.60
C VAL A 98 -3.24 7.31 -1.96
N LEU A 99 -2.65 6.47 -1.08
CA LEU A 99 -3.40 5.37 -0.48
C LEU A 99 -4.21 5.86 0.72
N ALA A 100 -5.51 5.71 0.63
CA ALA A 100 -6.46 6.12 1.67
C ALA A 100 -7.63 5.14 1.73
N ASP A 101 -8.58 5.39 2.63
CA ASP A 101 -9.84 4.67 2.67
C ASP A 101 -10.68 5.02 1.43
N PRO A 102 -11.05 4.04 0.59
CA PRO A 102 -11.85 4.29 -0.61
C PRO A 102 -13.25 4.87 -0.34
N SER A 103 -13.74 4.78 0.89
CA SER A 103 -14.99 5.43 1.29
C SER A 103 -14.85 6.94 1.47
N GLN A 104 -13.62 7.44 1.61
CA GLN A 104 -13.31 8.83 1.91
C GLN A 104 -12.48 9.50 0.79
N SER A 105 -11.84 8.73 -0.05
CA SER A 105 -10.93 9.22 -1.09
C SER A 105 -10.98 8.33 -2.34
N ASP A 106 -10.79 8.94 -3.49
CA ASP A 106 -10.65 8.19 -4.75
C ASP A 106 -9.21 7.66 -4.88
N VAL A 107 -9.04 6.35 -4.75
CA VAL A 107 -7.75 5.69 -4.93
C VAL A 107 -7.61 5.25 -6.38
N PRO A 108 -6.68 5.83 -7.18
CA PRO A 108 -6.60 5.62 -8.62
C PRO A 108 -5.94 4.26 -8.96
N LEU A 109 -6.64 3.14 -8.74
CA LEU A 109 -6.11 1.77 -8.88
C LEU A 109 -5.54 1.48 -10.27
N ASP A 110 -6.24 1.91 -11.33
CA ASP A 110 -5.80 1.68 -12.70
C ASP A 110 -4.44 2.36 -12.98
N TRP A 111 -4.25 3.56 -12.45
CA TRP A 111 -2.97 4.26 -12.54
C TRP A 111 -1.89 3.61 -11.68
N LEU A 112 -2.20 3.25 -10.43
CA LEU A 112 -1.25 2.60 -9.52
C LEU A 112 -0.70 1.28 -10.07
N LEU A 113 -1.52 0.53 -10.80
CA LEU A 113 -1.16 -0.76 -11.38
C LEU A 113 -0.74 -0.65 -12.86
N SER A 114 -0.64 0.56 -13.42
CA SER A 114 -0.28 0.77 -14.81
C SER A 114 1.21 0.47 -15.07
N GLU A 115 1.51 -0.01 -16.28
CA GLU A 115 2.89 -0.16 -16.74
C GLU A 115 3.58 1.21 -16.92
N GLU A 116 2.81 2.26 -17.21
CA GLU A 116 3.34 3.61 -17.34
C GLU A 116 3.96 4.09 -16.01
N LEU A 117 3.23 3.96 -14.90
CA LEU A 117 3.76 4.29 -13.57
C LEU A 117 4.94 3.37 -13.22
N ALA A 118 4.82 2.06 -13.46
CA ALA A 118 5.89 1.12 -13.18
C ALA A 118 7.18 1.47 -13.94
N ALA A 119 7.09 1.84 -15.22
CA ALA A 119 8.23 2.27 -16.02
C ALA A 119 8.83 3.59 -15.53
N GLN A 120 7.98 4.55 -15.14
CA GLN A 120 8.41 5.82 -14.56
C GLN A 120 9.20 5.60 -13.25
N LEU A 121 8.68 4.79 -12.34
CA LEU A 121 9.34 4.48 -11.08
C LEU A 121 10.64 3.70 -11.30
N ARG A 122 10.61 2.71 -12.18
CA ARG A 122 11.78 1.91 -12.58
C ARG A 122 12.92 2.78 -13.10
N SER A 123 12.62 3.82 -13.87
CA SER A 123 13.62 4.74 -14.41
C SER A 123 14.38 5.56 -13.35
N GLN A 124 13.87 5.60 -12.11
CA GLN A 124 14.54 6.28 -10.99
C GLN A 124 15.62 5.42 -10.33
N ILE A 125 15.62 4.11 -10.56
CA ILE A 125 16.55 3.18 -9.92
C ILE A 125 17.90 3.22 -10.66
N ASP A 126 18.91 3.74 -9.97
CA ASP A 126 20.30 3.63 -10.42
C ASP A 126 20.93 2.38 -9.79
N LEU A 127 21.44 1.48 -10.62
CA LEU A 127 22.02 0.20 -10.16
C LEU A 127 23.34 0.35 -9.38
N LYS A 128 23.90 1.56 -9.31
CA LYS A 128 25.19 1.82 -8.65
C LYS A 128 25.10 2.66 -7.40
N GLN A 129 23.96 3.30 -7.16
CA GLN A 129 23.79 4.16 -5.99
C GLN A 129 22.31 4.19 -5.54
N ALA A 130 22.12 4.31 -4.23
CA ALA A 130 20.79 4.47 -3.67
C ALA A 130 20.17 5.82 -4.04
N ILE A 131 18.85 5.83 -4.24
CA ILE A 131 18.09 7.08 -4.45
C ILE A 131 18.22 7.94 -3.19
N LYS A 132 18.75 9.16 -3.35
CA LYS A 132 18.95 10.09 -2.24
C LYS A 132 17.66 10.76 -1.81
N GLU A 133 16.88 11.20 -2.78
CA GLU A 133 15.59 11.88 -2.56
C GLU A 133 14.52 11.14 -3.35
N LEU A 134 13.50 10.66 -2.65
CA LEU A 134 12.36 10.00 -3.31
C LEU A 134 11.51 11.03 -4.03
N PRO A 135 10.93 10.67 -5.20
CA PRO A 135 10.02 11.55 -5.90
C PRO A 135 8.81 11.89 -5.00
N SER A 136 8.43 13.16 -4.99
CA SER A 136 7.18 13.57 -4.36
C SER A 136 6.05 13.39 -5.36
N PHE A 137 5.10 12.54 -5.02
CA PHE A 137 3.83 12.45 -5.73
C PHE A 137 2.87 13.38 -4.99
N ALA A 138 2.78 14.63 -5.47
CA ALA A 138 1.71 15.49 -4.98
C ALA A 138 0.38 14.82 -5.36
N PRO A 139 -0.58 14.69 -4.44
CA PRO A 139 -1.91 14.29 -4.83
C PRO A 139 -2.36 15.29 -5.91
N THR A 140 -2.76 14.78 -7.07
CA THR A 140 -3.52 15.57 -8.05
C THR A 140 -4.62 16.23 -7.25
N GLU A 141 -4.71 17.55 -7.29
CA GLU A 141 -5.58 18.41 -6.47
C GLU A 141 -6.92 17.73 -6.13
N VAL A 142 -6.92 16.94 -5.07
CA VAL A 142 -8.12 16.49 -4.40
C VAL A 142 -8.24 17.44 -3.23
N GLU A 143 -9.11 18.40 -3.37
CA GLU A 143 -9.57 19.18 -2.24
C GLU A 143 -10.01 18.21 -1.16
N HIS A 144 -9.30 18.24 -0.02
CA HIS A 144 -9.53 17.43 1.18
C HIS A 144 -9.06 15.96 1.14
N ALA A 145 -7.75 15.76 1.25
CA ALA A 145 -7.22 14.51 1.77
C ALA A 145 -6.69 14.76 3.19
N ASP A 146 -7.56 14.71 4.17
CA ASP A 146 -7.14 14.58 5.56
C ASP A 146 -6.72 13.14 5.80
N THR A 147 -5.42 12.89 5.65
CA THR A 147 -4.82 11.62 6.05
C THR A 147 -4.59 11.68 7.55
N VAL A 148 -5.41 11.01 8.32
CA VAL A 148 -5.16 10.83 9.75
C VAL A 148 -4.19 9.67 9.92
N TYR A 149 -2.94 9.98 10.26
CA TYR A 149 -2.02 9.03 10.85
C TYR A 149 -2.38 8.87 12.34
N ILE A 150 -2.73 7.66 12.73
CA ILE A 150 -2.80 7.26 14.14
C ILE A 150 -1.59 6.38 14.43
#